data_f22b5b125090f9d70ad727a091bf91a6
#
_entry.id   f22b5b125090f9d70ad727a091bf91a6
#
_cell.length_a   1.000
_cell.length_b   1.000
_cell.length_c   1.000
_cell.angle_alpha   90.00
_cell.angle_beta   90.00
_cell.angle_gamma   90.00
#
_symmetry.space_group_name_H-M   'P 1'
#
loop_
_entity.id
_entity.type
_entity.pdbx_description
1 polymer ?
#
loop_
_entity_poly.entity_id
_entity_poly.type
_entity_poly.pdbx_seq_one_letter_code
_entity_poly.pdbx_strand_id
1 'polypeptide(L)'
;MNKIIVLGNGYIGSKTYKYLFDTIGNIHDIVHLSNYKYNEPESLKETLFSNLLSEFRGTQIKWIVNCVGYTGKPNVDACEENKQICWDLNVTFPTVLAQFCKQYDIKIINISSGCIYDGPENVLYTEEDEPNFGLLNSDSSWYSKTKHAAELCLRNYNNVYTLRIRMPVCNDFNASKNYLCKILKYNNILDEVNSKTVIEDLLLIINKIINIQDLPSGIYNCVNPEPLSTNEVCQILDKHGMWNPNWKLINYNE
;
A
#
# COMPACT_ATOMS: atom_id res chain seq x y z
N MET A 1 17.03 -15.68 -16.30
CA MET A 1 16.76 -14.45 -15.52
C MET A 1 15.32 -14.56 -15.02
N ASN A 2 15.09 -14.42 -13.72
CA ASN A 2 13.74 -14.47 -13.18
C ASN A 2 13.02 -13.14 -13.46
N LYS A 3 11.69 -13.21 -13.64
CA LYS A 3 10.88 -12.02 -13.88
C LYS A 3 10.18 -11.56 -12.61
N ILE A 4 10.20 -10.25 -12.38
CA ILE A 4 9.46 -9.55 -11.31
C ILE A 4 8.52 -8.56 -11.96
N ILE A 5 7.24 -8.64 -11.64
CA ILE A 5 6.21 -7.78 -12.22
C ILE A 5 5.71 -6.81 -11.15
N VAL A 6 5.68 -5.52 -11.46
CA VAL A 6 5.06 -4.49 -10.63
C VAL A 6 3.73 -4.08 -11.26
N LEU A 7 2.64 -4.26 -10.52
CA LEU A 7 1.29 -3.88 -10.94
C LEU A 7 0.88 -2.53 -10.33
N GLY A 8 0.32 -1.67 -11.17
CA GLY A 8 -0.20 -0.36 -10.78
C GLY A 8 0.79 0.78 -11.00
N ASN A 9 0.27 1.91 -11.52
CA ASN A 9 1.02 3.12 -11.87
C ASN A 9 0.81 4.28 -10.89
N GLY A 10 0.26 3.98 -9.70
CA GLY A 10 0.06 4.96 -8.63
C GLY A 10 1.37 5.35 -7.94
N TYR A 11 1.24 6.13 -6.87
CA TYR A 11 2.36 6.67 -6.09
C TYR A 11 3.37 5.60 -5.64
N ILE A 12 2.88 4.48 -5.07
CA ILE A 12 3.74 3.38 -4.62
C ILE A 12 4.30 2.58 -5.81
N GLY A 13 3.44 2.18 -6.76
CA GLY A 13 3.84 1.30 -7.86
C GLY A 13 4.92 1.89 -8.75
N SER A 14 4.80 3.17 -9.12
CA SER A 14 5.81 3.83 -9.95
C SER A 14 7.16 3.94 -9.25
N LYS A 15 7.18 4.24 -7.92
CA LYS A 15 8.41 4.29 -7.13
C LYS A 15 9.02 2.90 -6.94
N THR A 16 8.18 1.89 -6.70
CA THR A 16 8.62 0.49 -6.58
C THR A 16 9.27 0.00 -7.87
N TYR A 17 8.61 0.21 -9.01
CA TYR A 17 9.19 -0.17 -10.31
C TYR A 17 10.54 0.49 -10.54
N LYS A 18 10.60 1.82 -10.41
CA LYS A 18 11.85 2.56 -10.62
C LYS A 18 12.97 2.04 -9.72
N TYR A 19 12.69 1.88 -8.44
CA TYR A 19 13.69 1.42 -7.47
C TYR A 19 14.20 0.00 -7.79
N LEU A 20 13.31 -0.96 -8.07
CA LEU A 20 13.70 -2.31 -8.40
C LEU A 20 14.47 -2.36 -9.71
N PHE A 21 14.06 -1.60 -10.73
CA PHE A 21 14.76 -1.50 -12.01
C PHE A 21 16.18 -0.97 -11.83
N ASP A 22 16.35 0.11 -11.07
CA ASP A 22 17.66 0.73 -10.82
C ASP A 22 18.58 -0.14 -9.93
N THR A 23 18.00 -0.96 -9.04
CA THR A 23 18.77 -1.70 -8.02
C THR A 23 19.10 -3.14 -8.43
N ILE A 24 18.13 -3.87 -9.01
CA ILE A 24 18.26 -5.29 -9.34
C ILE A 24 17.89 -5.63 -10.79
N GLY A 25 17.66 -4.64 -11.65
CA GLY A 25 17.32 -4.84 -13.06
C GLY A 25 18.42 -5.51 -13.89
N ASN A 26 19.65 -5.55 -13.39
CA ASN A 26 20.75 -6.31 -13.98
C ASN A 26 20.72 -7.81 -13.66
N ILE A 27 19.98 -8.23 -12.64
CA ILE A 27 19.86 -9.63 -12.17
C ILE A 27 18.50 -10.21 -12.55
N HIS A 28 17.47 -9.36 -12.51
CA HIS A 28 16.07 -9.72 -12.78
C HIS A 28 15.50 -8.88 -13.92
N ASP A 29 14.58 -9.48 -14.68
CA ASP A 29 13.77 -8.75 -15.65
C ASP A 29 12.60 -8.08 -14.91
N ILE A 30 12.65 -6.74 -14.75
CA ILE A 30 11.65 -5.97 -14.04
C ILE A 30 10.64 -5.38 -15.02
N VAL A 31 9.39 -5.75 -14.89
CA VAL A 31 8.30 -5.32 -15.78
C VAL A 31 7.28 -4.49 -15.02
N HIS A 32 6.91 -3.35 -15.57
CA HIS A 32 5.86 -2.48 -15.02
C HIS A 32 4.59 -2.58 -15.88
N LEU A 33 3.56 -3.19 -15.30
CA LEU A 33 2.23 -3.22 -15.94
C LEU A 33 1.40 -2.05 -15.43
N SER A 34 1.53 -0.91 -16.10
CA SER A 34 0.94 0.36 -15.69
C SER A 34 -0.38 0.70 -16.40
N ASN A 35 -0.65 0.11 -17.56
CA ASN A 35 -1.72 0.53 -18.47
C ASN A 35 -2.98 -0.35 -18.43
N TYR A 36 -3.06 -1.28 -17.48
CA TYR A 36 -4.24 -2.14 -17.35
C TYR A 36 -5.40 -1.41 -16.68
N LYS A 37 -6.60 -1.61 -17.22
CA LYS A 37 -7.85 -1.16 -16.58
C LYS A 37 -8.24 -2.19 -15.52
N TYR A 38 -7.78 -1.99 -14.30
CA TYR A 38 -8.01 -2.92 -13.18
C TYR A 38 -9.45 -2.89 -12.62
N ASN A 39 -10.31 -2.03 -13.13
CA ASN A 39 -11.68 -1.80 -12.64
C ASN A 39 -12.75 -2.68 -13.33
N GLU A 40 -12.36 -3.64 -14.15
CA GLU A 40 -13.25 -4.59 -14.80
C GLU A 40 -12.88 -6.01 -14.35
N PRO A 41 -13.45 -6.54 -13.24
CA PRO A 41 -13.00 -7.78 -12.61
C PRO A 41 -13.09 -9.02 -13.50
N GLU A 42 -14.08 -9.09 -14.40
CA GLU A 42 -14.23 -10.24 -15.31
C GLU A 42 -13.22 -10.21 -16.46
N SER A 43 -12.94 -9.03 -16.99
CA SER A 43 -11.89 -8.87 -17.99
C SER A 43 -10.48 -9.04 -17.41
N LEU A 44 -10.32 -8.83 -16.10
CA LEU A 44 -9.06 -9.04 -15.39
C LEU A 44 -8.61 -10.50 -15.39
N LYS A 45 -9.54 -11.46 -15.20
CA LYS A 45 -9.19 -12.89 -15.22
C LYS A 45 -8.70 -13.32 -16.60
N GLU A 46 -9.40 -12.93 -17.64
CA GLU A 46 -9.10 -13.38 -18.99
C GLU A 46 -7.96 -12.56 -19.64
N THR A 47 -7.98 -11.25 -19.48
CA THR A 47 -7.04 -10.38 -20.16
C THR A 47 -5.70 -10.24 -19.43
N LEU A 48 -5.71 -10.00 -18.11
CA LEU A 48 -4.44 -9.86 -17.38
C LEU A 48 -3.71 -11.20 -17.31
N PHE A 49 -4.41 -12.27 -16.97
CA PHE A 49 -3.76 -13.58 -16.78
C PHE A 49 -3.39 -14.22 -18.11
N SER A 50 -4.19 -14.08 -19.16
CA SER A 50 -3.81 -14.53 -20.50
C SER A 50 -2.62 -13.73 -21.03
N ASN A 51 -2.56 -12.44 -20.78
CA ASN A 51 -1.43 -11.60 -21.16
C ASN A 51 -0.19 -11.93 -20.33
N LEU A 52 -0.33 -12.10 -19.00
CA LEU A 52 0.77 -12.57 -18.16
C LEU A 52 1.33 -13.91 -18.66
N LEU A 53 0.47 -14.84 -19.06
CA LEU A 53 0.88 -16.15 -19.57
C LEU A 53 1.41 -16.07 -21.01
N SER A 54 0.86 -15.23 -21.87
CA SER A 54 1.26 -15.11 -23.28
C SER A 54 2.52 -14.27 -23.49
N GLU A 55 2.62 -13.12 -22.83
CA GLU A 55 3.78 -12.22 -22.92
C GLU A 55 5.04 -12.82 -22.28
N PHE A 56 4.84 -13.76 -21.33
CA PHE A 56 5.95 -14.34 -20.58
C PHE A 56 6.18 -15.83 -20.84
N ARG A 57 5.72 -16.33 -21.99
CA ARG A 57 6.01 -17.71 -22.41
C ARG A 57 7.52 -17.97 -22.40
N GLY A 58 7.92 -18.98 -21.62
CA GLY A 58 9.32 -19.38 -21.51
C GLY A 58 10.15 -18.60 -20.49
N THR A 59 9.57 -17.63 -19.78
CA THR A 59 10.24 -16.92 -18.69
C THR A 59 9.51 -17.21 -17.38
N GLN A 60 10.25 -17.55 -16.31
CA GLN A 60 9.65 -17.82 -15.01
C GLN A 60 9.39 -16.51 -14.27
N ILE A 61 8.11 -16.17 -14.09
CA ILE A 61 7.70 -15.11 -13.16
C ILE A 61 7.91 -15.63 -11.74
N LYS A 62 8.70 -14.96 -10.93
CA LYS A 62 8.95 -15.33 -9.53
C LYS A 62 8.16 -14.49 -8.54
N TRP A 63 7.99 -13.20 -8.84
CA TRP A 63 7.34 -12.26 -7.97
C TRP A 63 6.37 -11.36 -8.72
N ILE A 64 5.26 -11.05 -8.08
CA ILE A 64 4.39 -9.94 -8.45
C ILE A 64 4.29 -8.99 -7.25
N VAL A 65 4.60 -7.71 -7.46
CA VAL A 65 4.39 -6.66 -6.47
C VAL A 65 3.09 -5.95 -6.82
N ASN A 66 2.03 -6.21 -6.05
CA ASN A 66 0.73 -5.61 -6.26
C ASN A 66 0.62 -4.27 -5.52
N CYS A 67 0.71 -3.19 -6.28
CA CYS A 67 0.48 -1.82 -5.82
C CYS A 67 -0.87 -1.26 -6.33
N VAL A 68 -1.72 -2.11 -6.92
CA VAL A 68 -3.07 -1.74 -7.34
C VAL A 68 -3.95 -1.58 -6.12
N GLY A 69 -4.74 -0.51 -6.10
CA GLY A 69 -5.73 -0.27 -5.07
C GLY A 69 -6.42 1.07 -5.28
N TYR A 70 -7.64 1.17 -4.80
CA TYR A 70 -8.41 2.40 -4.83
C TYR A 70 -8.33 3.11 -3.48
N THR A 71 -7.83 4.34 -3.50
CA THR A 71 -7.70 5.20 -2.31
C THR A 71 -8.50 6.49 -2.44
N GLY A 72 -9.45 6.53 -3.39
CA GLY A 72 -10.24 7.72 -3.68
C GLY A 72 -9.45 8.90 -4.27
N LYS A 73 -10.19 9.86 -4.77
CA LYS A 73 -9.70 11.19 -5.21
C LYS A 73 -10.73 12.24 -4.77
N PRO A 74 -10.35 13.27 -4.04
CA PRO A 74 -8.98 13.67 -3.65
C PRO A 74 -8.35 12.83 -2.53
N ASN A 75 -9.16 12.16 -1.71
CA ASN A 75 -8.74 11.37 -0.54
C ASN A 75 -9.58 10.09 -0.39
N VAL A 76 -9.43 9.38 0.72
CA VAL A 76 -10.11 8.09 0.99
C VAL A 76 -11.62 8.21 1.18
N ASP A 77 -12.15 9.41 1.48
CA ASP A 77 -13.60 9.64 1.69
C ASP A 77 -14.38 9.35 0.41
N ALA A 78 -13.78 9.56 -0.77
CA ALA A 78 -14.39 9.19 -2.04
C ALA A 78 -14.66 7.67 -2.19
N CYS A 79 -14.14 6.83 -1.30
CA CYS A 79 -14.49 5.41 -1.24
C CYS A 79 -15.92 5.19 -0.80
N GLU A 80 -16.49 6.09 0.01
CA GLU A 80 -17.90 6.01 0.46
C GLU A 80 -18.88 6.15 -0.72
N GLU A 81 -18.53 6.97 -1.70
CA GLU A 81 -19.32 7.19 -2.91
C GLU A 81 -19.04 6.15 -4.00
N ASN A 82 -17.86 5.56 -4.00
CA ASN A 82 -17.38 4.66 -5.04
C ASN A 82 -17.14 3.24 -4.49
N LYS A 83 -18.11 2.71 -3.75
CA LYS A 83 -17.98 1.44 -2.99
C LYS A 83 -17.64 0.24 -3.87
N GLN A 84 -18.25 0.12 -5.05
CA GLN A 84 -18.02 -1.00 -5.94
C GLN A 84 -16.58 -1.02 -6.45
N ILE A 85 -16.09 0.07 -7.04
CA ILE A 85 -14.72 0.13 -7.54
C ILE A 85 -13.68 -0.02 -6.41
N CYS A 86 -13.99 0.50 -5.22
CA CYS A 86 -13.15 0.32 -4.04
C CYS A 86 -13.05 -1.17 -3.67
N TRP A 87 -14.18 -1.88 -3.66
CA TRP A 87 -14.21 -3.32 -3.40
C TRP A 87 -13.48 -4.12 -4.47
N ASP A 88 -13.75 -3.84 -5.74
CA ASP A 88 -13.16 -4.55 -6.86
C ASP A 88 -11.63 -4.46 -6.86
N LEU A 89 -11.09 -3.25 -6.63
CA LEU A 89 -9.65 -3.03 -6.67
C LEU A 89 -8.93 -3.41 -5.36
N ASN A 90 -9.60 -3.27 -4.22
CA ASN A 90 -8.96 -3.53 -2.94
C ASN A 90 -9.15 -4.96 -2.43
N VAL A 91 -10.24 -5.65 -2.82
CA VAL A 91 -10.59 -7.00 -2.33
C VAL A 91 -10.57 -8.02 -3.45
N THR A 92 -11.42 -7.86 -4.47
CA THR A 92 -11.58 -8.86 -5.55
C THR A 92 -10.29 -9.06 -6.31
N PHE A 93 -9.66 -7.97 -6.75
CA PHE A 93 -8.44 -8.03 -7.56
C PHE A 93 -7.28 -8.76 -6.85
N PRO A 94 -6.83 -8.38 -5.64
CA PRO A 94 -5.74 -9.07 -4.97
C PRO A 94 -6.07 -10.53 -4.62
N THR A 95 -7.34 -10.86 -4.34
CA THR A 95 -7.77 -12.22 -4.06
C THR A 95 -7.65 -13.12 -5.29
N VAL A 96 -8.15 -12.65 -6.44
CA VAL A 96 -8.05 -13.37 -7.71
C VAL A 96 -6.58 -13.50 -8.17
N LEU A 97 -5.80 -12.44 -7.97
CA LEU A 97 -4.36 -12.46 -8.25
C LEU A 97 -3.63 -13.51 -7.38
N ALA A 98 -3.95 -13.58 -6.08
CA ALA A 98 -3.35 -14.57 -5.17
C ALA A 98 -3.67 -15.99 -5.59
N GLN A 99 -4.93 -16.26 -5.99
CA GLN A 99 -5.35 -17.56 -6.49
C GLN A 99 -4.59 -17.95 -7.77
N PHE A 100 -4.47 -17.04 -8.73
CA PHE A 100 -3.68 -17.24 -9.95
C PHE A 100 -2.22 -17.54 -9.62
N CYS A 101 -1.60 -16.69 -8.80
CA CYS A 101 -0.19 -16.85 -8.45
C CYS A 101 0.12 -18.12 -7.69
N LYS A 102 -0.81 -18.60 -6.85
CA LYS A 102 -0.68 -19.91 -6.19
C LYS A 102 -0.68 -21.06 -7.20
N GLN A 103 -1.49 -20.98 -8.25
CA GLN A 103 -1.53 -22.01 -9.30
C GLN A 103 -0.22 -22.11 -10.09
N TYR A 104 0.52 -21.01 -10.23
CA TYR A 104 1.74 -20.94 -11.02
C TYR A 104 3.03 -20.81 -10.18
N ASP A 105 2.97 -21.05 -8.89
CA ASP A 105 4.09 -20.94 -7.93
C ASP A 105 4.78 -19.55 -7.98
N ILE A 106 3.95 -18.51 -8.04
CA ILE A 106 4.40 -17.11 -8.04
C ILE A 106 4.17 -16.53 -6.64
N LYS A 107 5.17 -15.84 -6.09
CA LYS A 107 5.04 -15.10 -4.83
C LYS A 107 4.47 -13.70 -5.07
N ILE A 108 3.69 -13.20 -4.11
CA ILE A 108 3.07 -11.87 -4.18
C ILE A 108 3.49 -11.03 -2.99
N ILE A 109 3.88 -9.78 -3.26
CA ILE A 109 3.89 -8.70 -2.27
C ILE A 109 2.65 -7.86 -2.52
N ASN A 110 1.74 -7.79 -1.53
CA ASN A 110 0.50 -7.02 -1.62
C ASN A 110 0.54 -5.81 -0.69
N ILE A 111 0.37 -4.60 -1.23
CA ILE A 111 0.36 -3.37 -0.43
C ILE A 111 -1.01 -3.19 0.23
N SER A 112 -1.02 -3.28 1.56
CA SER A 112 -2.17 -3.06 2.43
C SER A 112 -2.04 -1.75 3.22
N SER A 113 -2.81 -1.57 4.26
CA SER A 113 -2.87 -0.33 5.04
C SER A 113 -3.10 -0.58 6.52
N GLY A 114 -2.41 0.15 7.38
CA GLY A 114 -2.68 0.21 8.82
C GLY A 114 -3.93 1.03 9.20
N CYS A 115 -4.71 1.55 8.23
CA CYS A 115 -6.00 2.21 8.49
C CYS A 115 -7.09 1.25 9.01
N ILE A 116 -6.74 0.01 9.30
CA ILE A 116 -7.63 -1.02 9.88
C ILE A 116 -7.57 -1.05 11.40
N TYR A 117 -6.79 -0.17 11.99
CA TYR A 117 -6.68 0.02 13.44
C TYR A 117 -7.10 1.43 13.84
N ASP A 118 -7.75 1.52 14.98
CA ASP A 118 -8.11 2.75 15.66
C ASP A 118 -8.01 2.53 17.18
N GLY A 119 -7.60 3.55 17.92
CA GLY A 119 -7.44 3.44 19.37
C GLY A 119 -6.67 4.61 19.97
N PRO A 120 -6.49 4.60 21.29
CA PRO A 120 -5.76 5.65 22.00
C PRO A 120 -4.30 5.73 21.58
N GLU A 121 -3.72 6.92 21.66
CA GLU A 121 -2.38 7.27 21.18
C GLU A 121 -1.22 6.41 21.75
N ASN A 122 -1.42 5.82 22.92
CA ASN A 122 -0.42 5.00 23.60
C ASN A 122 -0.51 3.50 23.25
N VAL A 123 -1.41 3.10 22.34
CA VAL A 123 -1.56 1.71 21.90
C VAL A 123 -0.85 1.51 20.57
N LEU A 124 0.12 0.61 20.56
CA LEU A 124 0.80 0.16 19.35
C LEU A 124 0.25 -1.21 18.95
N TYR A 125 -0.24 -1.31 17.73
CA TYR A 125 -0.75 -2.55 17.18
C TYR A 125 0.35 -3.32 16.45
N THR A 126 0.42 -4.61 16.73
CA THR A 126 1.33 -5.57 16.09
C THR A 126 0.64 -6.35 14.96
N GLU A 127 1.36 -7.22 14.30
CA GLU A 127 0.80 -8.13 13.28
C GLU A 127 -0.14 -9.19 13.89
N GLU A 128 0.03 -9.50 15.18
CA GLU A 128 -0.78 -10.48 15.92
C GLU A 128 -2.12 -9.91 16.40
N ASP A 129 -2.25 -8.57 16.41
CA ASP A 129 -3.50 -7.92 16.83
C ASP A 129 -4.54 -8.01 15.72
N GLU A 130 -5.75 -8.47 16.05
CA GLU A 130 -6.87 -8.46 15.10
C GLU A 130 -7.31 -7.01 14.81
N PRO A 131 -7.56 -6.66 13.54
CA PRO A 131 -8.03 -5.34 13.17
C PRO A 131 -9.35 -4.96 13.84
N ASN A 132 -9.36 -3.84 14.55
CA ASN A 132 -10.51 -3.32 15.29
C ASN A 132 -11.28 -2.21 14.56
N PHE A 133 -10.70 -1.62 13.49
CA PHE A 133 -11.32 -0.59 12.64
C PHE A 133 -11.40 -1.05 11.18
N GLY A 134 -12.07 -2.19 10.97
CA GLY A 134 -12.14 -2.87 9.68
C GLY A 134 -13.55 -3.30 9.31
N LEU A 135 -13.65 -4.46 8.65
CA LEU A 135 -14.88 -4.95 8.03
C LEU A 135 -16.07 -5.06 9.01
N LEU A 136 -15.81 -5.47 10.26
CA LEU A 136 -16.86 -5.74 11.24
C LEU A 136 -17.22 -4.52 12.10
N ASN A 137 -16.47 -3.44 12.01
CA ASN A 137 -16.76 -2.21 12.75
C ASN A 137 -17.68 -1.30 11.92
N SER A 138 -18.84 -0.87 12.52
CA SER A 138 -19.82 0.00 11.85
C SER A 138 -19.23 1.35 11.44
N ASP A 139 -18.37 1.91 12.28
CA ASP A 139 -17.88 3.29 12.19
C ASP A 139 -16.67 3.43 11.28
N SER A 140 -16.06 2.30 10.88
CA SER A 140 -14.92 2.32 10.00
C SER A 140 -15.29 2.75 8.58
N SER A 141 -14.38 3.46 7.93
CA SER A 141 -14.53 3.88 6.54
C SER A 141 -14.62 2.69 5.59
N TRP A 142 -15.29 2.88 4.45
CA TRP A 142 -15.34 1.84 3.42
C TRP A 142 -13.95 1.42 2.94
N TYR A 143 -13.01 2.37 2.89
CA TYR A 143 -11.61 2.06 2.60
C TYR A 143 -11.02 1.06 3.61
N SER A 144 -11.15 1.32 4.90
CA SER A 144 -10.68 0.44 5.97
C SER A 144 -11.36 -0.93 5.91
N LYS A 145 -12.68 -0.97 5.68
CA LYS A 145 -13.44 -2.21 5.49
C LYS A 145 -12.89 -3.05 4.35
N THR A 146 -12.60 -2.44 3.19
CA THR A 146 -12.07 -3.17 2.02
C THR A 146 -10.63 -3.65 2.25
N LYS A 147 -9.79 -2.88 2.95
CA LYS A 147 -8.42 -3.31 3.27
C LYS A 147 -8.41 -4.48 4.25
N HIS A 148 -9.24 -4.45 5.28
CA HIS A 148 -9.39 -5.60 6.19
C HIS A 148 -9.98 -6.82 5.48
N ALA A 149 -11.03 -6.65 4.67
CA ALA A 149 -11.61 -7.75 3.89
C ALA A 149 -10.58 -8.44 2.99
N ALA A 150 -9.72 -7.67 2.33
CA ALA A 150 -8.63 -8.22 1.53
C ALA A 150 -7.67 -9.07 2.37
N GLU A 151 -7.26 -8.59 3.54
CA GLU A 151 -6.38 -9.36 4.43
C GLU A 151 -7.02 -10.67 4.88
N LEU A 152 -8.31 -10.66 5.22
CA LEU A 152 -9.05 -11.88 5.54
C LEU A 152 -9.07 -12.89 4.38
N CYS A 153 -9.21 -12.42 3.14
CA CYS A 153 -9.15 -13.25 1.96
C CYS A 153 -7.74 -13.81 1.68
N LEU A 154 -6.71 -13.03 2.01
CA LEU A 154 -5.33 -13.34 1.65
C LEU A 154 -4.56 -14.13 2.71
N ARG A 155 -4.94 -14.09 3.99
CA ARG A 155 -4.18 -14.64 5.13
C ARG A 155 -3.88 -16.13 5.05
N ASN A 156 -4.67 -16.90 4.29
CA ASN A 156 -4.47 -18.35 4.14
C ASN A 156 -3.63 -18.74 2.89
N TYR A 157 -3.09 -17.74 2.17
CA TYR A 157 -2.22 -18.00 1.03
C TYR A 157 -0.75 -17.98 1.48
N ASN A 158 -0.07 -19.11 1.34
CA ASN A 158 1.35 -19.26 1.71
C ASN A 158 2.35 -18.65 0.73
N ASN A 159 1.87 -17.97 -0.29
CA ASN A 159 2.67 -17.23 -1.27
C ASN A 159 2.45 -15.72 -1.24
N VAL A 160 1.72 -15.19 -0.24
CA VAL A 160 1.36 -13.78 -0.13
C VAL A 160 2.07 -13.12 1.05
N TYR A 161 2.72 -11.99 0.79
CA TYR A 161 3.36 -11.09 1.75
C TYR A 161 2.56 -9.79 1.76
N THR A 162 1.75 -9.58 2.79
CA THR A 162 0.91 -8.39 2.93
C THR A 162 1.65 -7.32 3.70
N LEU A 163 1.92 -6.18 3.08
CA LEU A 163 2.64 -5.06 3.69
C LEU A 163 1.67 -3.96 4.08
N ARG A 164 1.44 -3.77 5.38
CA ARG A 164 0.64 -2.67 5.92
C ARG A 164 1.48 -1.41 5.97
N ILE A 165 1.11 -0.42 5.18
CA ILE A 165 1.73 0.91 5.20
C ILE A 165 0.82 1.91 5.89
N ARG A 166 1.38 3.00 6.44
CA ARG A 166 0.62 4.07 7.09
C ARG A 166 1.18 5.43 6.71
N MET A 167 0.31 6.39 6.34
CA MET A 167 0.69 7.79 6.07
C MET A 167 2.03 7.90 5.33
N PRO A 168 2.14 7.46 4.07
CA PRO A 168 3.41 7.36 3.36
C PRO A 168 4.06 8.73 3.17
N VAL A 169 5.34 8.81 3.51
CA VAL A 169 6.18 10.01 3.39
C VAL A 169 7.39 9.74 2.49
N CYS A 170 7.83 10.74 1.75
CA CYS A 170 9.08 10.72 0.98
C CYS A 170 9.60 12.14 0.73
N ASN A 171 10.77 12.25 0.15
CA ASN A 171 11.41 13.53 -0.20
C ASN A 171 10.84 14.21 -1.46
N ASP A 172 9.86 13.60 -2.14
CA ASP A 172 9.20 14.16 -3.31
C ASP A 172 7.99 15.02 -2.90
N PHE A 173 8.20 16.33 -2.82
CA PHE A 173 7.16 17.29 -2.45
C PHE A 173 6.19 17.65 -3.59
N ASN A 174 6.32 17.04 -4.78
CA ASN A 174 5.35 17.17 -5.86
C ASN A 174 4.31 16.03 -5.84
N ALA A 175 4.55 14.99 -5.06
CA ALA A 175 3.66 13.83 -4.99
C ALA A 175 2.43 14.13 -4.12
N SER A 176 1.24 14.26 -4.72
CA SER A 176 -0.01 14.59 -4.02
C SER A 176 -0.43 13.57 -2.95
N LYS A 177 0.06 12.34 -3.03
CA LYS A 177 -0.20 11.28 -2.05
C LYS A 177 0.82 11.25 -0.90
N ASN A 178 1.90 12.03 -0.98
CA ASN A 178 2.84 12.20 0.11
C ASN A 178 2.17 12.92 1.28
N TYR A 179 2.24 12.33 2.47
CA TYR A 179 1.64 12.89 3.68
C TYR A 179 2.16 14.30 3.98
N LEU A 180 3.46 14.55 3.80
CA LEU A 180 4.06 15.87 4.02
C LEU A 180 3.46 16.95 3.09
N CYS A 181 3.19 16.59 1.83
CA CYS A 181 2.53 17.50 0.89
C CYS A 181 1.10 17.87 1.29
N LYS A 182 0.39 16.95 1.95
CA LYS A 182 -0.95 17.22 2.47
C LYS A 182 -0.90 18.18 3.64
N ILE A 183 0.00 17.92 4.61
CA ILE A 183 0.21 18.81 5.76
C ILE A 183 0.53 20.23 5.30
N LEU A 184 1.42 20.39 4.33
CA LEU A 184 1.79 21.73 3.81
C LEU A 184 0.63 22.47 3.13
N LYS A 185 -0.40 21.77 2.66
CA LYS A 185 -1.55 22.35 1.95
C LYS A 185 -2.76 22.64 2.83
N TYR A 186 -2.91 21.93 3.95
CA TYR A 186 -4.06 22.06 4.82
C TYR A 186 -3.85 23.18 5.83
N ASN A 187 -4.92 23.92 6.12
CA ASN A 187 -4.91 24.95 7.15
C ASN A 187 -5.30 24.36 8.52
N ASN A 188 -6.31 23.51 8.54
CA ASN A 188 -6.75 22.81 9.75
C ASN A 188 -6.14 21.41 9.73
N ILE A 189 -5.40 21.07 10.76
CA ILE A 189 -4.64 19.83 10.85
C ILE A 189 -5.00 19.16 12.17
N LEU A 190 -5.58 17.97 12.07
CA LEU A 190 -5.87 17.15 13.23
C LEU A 190 -4.56 16.67 13.87
N ASP A 191 -4.36 17.01 15.16
CA ASP A 191 -3.17 16.59 15.90
C ASP A 191 -3.41 15.20 16.49
N GLU A 192 -2.85 14.21 15.82
CA GLU A 192 -2.91 12.81 16.23
C GLU A 192 -1.57 12.12 16.06
N VAL A 193 -1.28 11.24 17.00
CA VAL A 193 -0.12 10.35 16.92
C VAL A 193 -0.42 9.18 15.98
N ASN A 194 0.39 9.03 14.97
CA ASN A 194 0.25 7.96 13.99
C ASN A 194 1.62 7.45 13.53
N SER A 195 1.68 6.16 13.18
CA SER A 195 2.83 5.61 12.48
C SER A 195 2.97 6.21 11.08
N LYS A 196 4.19 6.27 10.57
CA LYS A 196 4.52 6.73 9.22
C LYS A 196 5.28 5.63 8.48
N THR A 197 5.12 5.57 7.17
CA THR A 197 5.93 4.74 6.28
C THR A 197 6.83 5.63 5.44
N VAL A 198 8.13 5.60 5.69
CA VAL A 198 9.11 6.21 4.77
C VAL A 198 9.19 5.34 3.54
N ILE A 199 8.90 5.92 2.37
CA ILE A 199 8.81 5.17 1.11
C ILE A 199 10.15 4.52 0.76
N GLU A 200 11.24 5.20 0.99
CA GLU A 200 12.59 4.68 0.76
C GLU A 200 12.84 3.39 1.56
N ASP A 201 12.40 3.34 2.83
CA ASP A 201 12.49 2.14 3.66
C ASP A 201 11.56 1.02 3.18
N LEU A 202 10.34 1.35 2.75
CA LEU A 202 9.43 0.38 2.14
C LEU A 202 10.04 -0.27 0.90
N LEU A 203 10.70 0.51 0.04
CA LEU A 203 11.36 0.00 -1.16
C LEU A 203 12.52 -0.95 -0.82
N LEU A 204 13.30 -0.63 0.22
CA LEU A 204 14.33 -1.52 0.76
C LEU A 204 13.72 -2.83 1.30
N ILE A 205 12.60 -2.75 2.02
CA ILE A 205 11.89 -3.93 2.55
C ILE A 205 11.40 -4.81 1.39
N ILE A 206 10.76 -4.23 0.37
CA ILE A 206 10.31 -4.96 -0.82
C ILE A 206 11.48 -5.70 -1.47
N ASN A 207 12.60 -5.01 -1.69
CA ASN A 207 13.80 -5.63 -2.26
C ASN A 207 14.36 -6.76 -1.38
N LYS A 208 14.39 -6.56 -0.07
CA LYS A 208 14.82 -7.61 0.88
C LYS A 208 13.92 -8.83 0.82
N ILE A 209 12.60 -8.67 0.79
CA ILE A 209 11.63 -9.77 0.70
C ILE A 209 11.86 -10.58 -0.59
N ILE A 210 12.12 -9.91 -1.71
CA ILE A 210 12.39 -10.55 -3.01
C ILE A 210 13.66 -11.42 -2.94
N ASN A 211 14.68 -10.99 -2.21
CA ASN A 211 16.00 -11.62 -2.18
C ASN A 211 16.22 -12.57 -0.99
N ILE A 212 15.41 -12.51 0.06
CA ILE A 212 15.49 -13.45 1.19
C ILE A 212 14.78 -14.75 0.84
N GLN A 213 15.48 -15.90 0.99
CA GLN A 213 14.93 -17.19 0.60
C GLN A 213 13.86 -17.72 1.56
N ASP A 214 14.05 -17.57 2.87
CA ASP A 214 13.25 -18.24 3.91
C ASP A 214 12.39 -17.29 4.74
N LEU A 215 12.07 -16.11 4.21
CA LEU A 215 11.11 -15.24 4.88
C LEU A 215 9.71 -15.87 4.82
N PRO A 216 9.05 -16.10 5.96
CA PRO A 216 7.67 -16.60 5.97
C PRO A 216 6.71 -15.67 5.22
N SER A 217 5.76 -16.22 4.48
CA SER A 217 4.63 -15.43 4.00
C SER A 217 3.74 -15.01 5.15
N GLY A 218 3.04 -13.89 5.02
CA GLY A 218 2.20 -13.37 6.09
C GLY A 218 1.99 -11.86 6.02
N ILE A 219 1.60 -11.29 7.15
CA ILE A 219 1.35 -9.86 7.28
C ILE A 219 2.56 -9.20 7.97
N TYR A 220 2.92 -8.02 7.50
CA TYR A 220 4.04 -7.23 8.02
C TYR A 220 3.66 -5.77 8.15
N ASN A 221 3.84 -5.17 9.32
CA ASN A 221 3.68 -3.74 9.52
C ASN A 221 4.92 -2.99 8.99
N CYS A 222 4.77 -2.38 7.81
CA CYS A 222 5.84 -1.64 7.16
C CYS A 222 5.77 -0.15 7.53
N VAL A 223 6.00 0.14 8.78
CA VAL A 223 6.01 1.49 9.37
C VAL A 223 7.33 1.71 10.10
N ASN A 224 7.72 2.99 10.23
CA ASN A 224 8.88 3.34 11.04
C ASN A 224 8.58 3.15 12.53
N PRO A 225 9.57 2.79 13.36
CA PRO A 225 9.36 2.31 14.73
C PRO A 225 8.66 3.31 15.65
N GLU A 226 8.96 4.60 15.50
CA GLU A 226 8.42 5.64 16.37
C GLU A 226 7.26 6.36 15.67
N PRO A 227 6.03 6.28 16.23
CA PRO A 227 4.94 7.09 15.75
C PRO A 227 5.19 8.56 16.09
N LEU A 228 4.67 9.47 15.26
CA LEU A 228 4.80 10.91 15.45
C LEU A 228 3.42 11.55 15.48
N SER A 229 3.24 12.54 16.34
CA SER A 229 2.08 13.43 16.26
C SER A 229 2.16 14.31 15.01
N THR A 230 1.03 14.84 14.58
CA THR A 230 1.02 15.80 13.46
C THR A 230 1.76 17.09 13.84
N ASN A 231 1.68 17.50 15.10
CA ASN A 231 2.41 18.65 15.63
C ASN A 231 3.94 18.44 15.51
N GLU A 232 4.45 17.28 15.91
CA GLU A 232 5.88 16.96 15.76
C GLU A 232 6.33 17.00 14.30
N VAL A 233 5.50 16.48 13.37
CA VAL A 233 5.77 16.59 11.93
C VAL A 233 5.82 18.06 11.48
N CYS A 234 4.89 18.89 11.93
CA CYS A 234 4.90 20.33 11.64
C CYS A 234 6.16 21.02 12.17
N GLN A 235 6.59 20.70 13.40
CA GLN A 235 7.82 21.22 13.98
C GLN A 235 9.08 20.81 13.19
N ILE A 236 9.11 19.56 12.71
CA ILE A 236 10.20 19.09 11.83
C ILE A 236 10.20 19.88 10.51
N LEU A 237 9.05 20.06 9.89
CA LEU A 237 8.92 20.82 8.64
C LEU A 237 9.36 22.29 8.84
N ASP A 238 8.97 22.92 9.95
CA ASP A 238 9.37 24.28 10.29
C ASP A 238 10.89 24.42 10.45
N LYS A 239 11.54 23.52 11.17
CA LYS A 239 13.00 23.47 11.31
C LYS A 239 13.73 23.36 9.97
N HIS A 240 13.08 22.83 8.96
CA HIS A 240 13.60 22.73 7.58
C HIS A 240 13.13 23.87 6.66
N GLY A 241 12.56 24.94 7.22
CA GLY A 241 12.10 26.11 6.47
C GLY A 241 10.84 25.88 5.64
N MET A 242 10.07 24.84 5.95
CA MET A 242 8.82 24.48 5.28
C MET A 242 7.61 24.83 6.16
N TRP A 243 7.52 26.13 6.51
CA TRP A 243 6.44 26.64 7.36
C TRP A 243 5.19 27.02 6.54
N ASN A 244 4.01 26.69 7.07
CA ASN A 244 2.74 27.23 6.58
C ASN A 244 2.11 28.10 7.68
N PRO A 245 2.05 29.44 7.49
CA PRO A 245 1.56 30.37 8.52
C PRO A 245 0.07 30.20 8.85
N ASN A 246 -0.66 29.46 8.05
CA ASN A 246 -2.10 29.21 8.24
C ASN A 246 -2.39 27.93 9.04
N TRP A 247 -1.39 27.19 9.49
CA TRP A 247 -1.63 25.95 10.26
C TRP A 247 -2.36 26.25 11.57
N LYS A 248 -3.46 25.52 11.75
CA LYS A 248 -4.16 25.42 13.02
C LYS A 248 -4.26 23.94 13.37
N LEU A 249 -3.64 23.58 14.47
CA LEU A 249 -3.82 22.26 15.06
C LEU A 249 -5.21 22.23 15.73
N ILE A 250 -5.98 21.22 15.42
CA ILE A 250 -7.29 20.97 15.99
C ILE A 250 -7.31 19.60 16.65
N ASN A 251 -8.04 19.47 17.75
CA ASN A 251 -8.26 18.21 18.43
C ASN A 251 -9.65 17.65 18.05
N TYR A 252 -9.85 16.36 18.22
CA TYR A 252 -11.12 15.67 17.88
C TYR A 252 -12.36 16.27 18.54
N ASN A 253 -12.21 17.05 19.61
CA ASN A 253 -13.30 17.64 20.39
C ASN A 253 -13.57 19.12 20.04
N GLU A 254 -12.91 19.67 19.04
CA GLU A 254 -13.10 21.01 18.50
C GLU A 254 -13.73 20.94 17.09
#